data_2d6f1608b60099787846bc0818335da8
#
_entry.id   2d6f1608b60099787846bc0818335da8
#
_cell.length_a   1.000
_cell.length_b   1.000
_cell.length_c   1.000
_cell.angle_alpha   90.00
_cell.angle_beta   90.00
_cell.angle_gamma   90.00
#
_symmetry.space_group_name_H-M   'P 1'
#
loop_
_entity.id
_entity.type
_entity.pdbx_description
1 polymer ?
#
loop_
_entity_poly.entity_id
_entity_poly.type
_entity_poly.pdbx_seq_one_letter_code
_entity_poly.pdbx_strand_id
1 'polypeptide(L)'
;LSADVSALFTPFSVRDLTIPNRFTMSPMNRNASPNGVPGDDMAQFYLRRVEGEFGLIFTGGIAIDHPAASGVYVDRPCQVPLLHTPESKAGWKHVVDAVHGGGGKIIAQLWHLGVMRLPGTGYYPDAPSSRPSGIYGPTTQPSFVDPEMAARLNVPGPELTDAEILELIDAYARSAGHAIEVGFDGVEVHGAQGYLPDAFMWDATNVRTDRWGGNRAERTRFAAEVVRAIRRTIGDKPLFFRFSQWKHQDVDAMIAPTPADLEEILTPLVAAGVDVFDAGHFYIDRPMYAGSPLNLAGWAKKLTGLPAMAVGAVGLSAGQHDPEKHGPPEAINNLAPVIASVARGEYDLVGVARTSLNDPAFPHKIRSGEPLVPWNGARPTHGVGS
;
A
#
# COMPACT_ATOMS: atom_id res chain seq x y z
N LEU A 1 -11.48 -23.88 23.62
CA LEU A 1 -10.05 -23.58 23.75
C LEU A 1 -9.75 -22.42 22.81
N SER A 2 -9.33 -21.27 23.34
CA SER A 2 -8.81 -20.16 22.51
C SER A 2 -7.58 -20.68 21.74
N ALA A 3 -7.51 -20.40 20.44
CA ALA A 3 -6.34 -20.75 19.65
C ALA A 3 -5.10 -20.09 20.26
N ASP A 4 -3.96 -20.80 20.28
CA ASP A 4 -2.70 -20.22 20.68
C ASP A 4 -2.27 -19.14 19.68
N VAL A 5 -2.32 -17.89 20.09
CA VAL A 5 -2.00 -16.71 19.26
C VAL A 5 -0.54 -16.27 19.38
N SER A 6 0.28 -17.00 20.16
CA SER A 6 1.65 -16.59 20.52
C SER A 6 2.53 -16.28 19.30
N ALA A 7 2.36 -17.00 18.20
CA ALA A 7 3.10 -16.77 16.96
C ALA A 7 2.95 -15.33 16.42
N LEU A 8 1.78 -14.71 16.61
CA LEU A 8 1.50 -13.35 16.17
C LEU A 8 2.12 -12.27 17.10
N PHE A 9 2.51 -12.66 18.31
CA PHE A 9 3.09 -11.77 19.33
C PHE A 9 4.59 -11.99 19.53
N THR A 10 5.26 -12.56 18.53
CA THR A 10 6.72 -12.63 18.48
C THR A 10 7.30 -11.38 17.81
N PRO A 11 8.46 -10.86 18.29
CA PRO A 11 9.11 -9.72 17.63
C PRO A 11 9.49 -10.01 16.17
N PHE A 12 9.55 -8.93 15.36
CA PHE A 12 10.07 -8.96 14.00
C PHE A 12 11.11 -7.86 13.82
N SER A 13 12.20 -8.16 13.13
CA SER A 13 13.25 -7.20 12.84
C SER A 13 13.63 -7.23 11.36
N VAL A 14 13.84 -6.05 10.80
CA VAL A 14 14.38 -5.83 9.45
C VAL A 14 15.20 -4.55 9.44
N ARG A 15 16.45 -4.61 8.98
CA ARG A 15 17.38 -3.49 9.06
C ARG A 15 17.49 -2.95 10.49
N ASP A 16 17.33 -1.64 10.69
CA ASP A 16 17.33 -0.99 12.01
C ASP A 16 15.96 -0.96 12.71
N LEU A 17 14.91 -1.51 12.06
CA LEU A 17 13.56 -1.58 12.62
C LEU A 17 13.35 -2.87 13.40
N THR A 18 12.89 -2.75 14.64
CA THR A 18 12.37 -3.88 15.45
C THR A 18 10.98 -3.50 15.98
N ILE A 19 10.03 -4.42 15.84
CA ILE A 19 8.65 -4.27 16.29
C ILE A 19 8.25 -5.41 17.22
N PRO A 20 7.34 -5.20 18.21
CA PRO A 20 7.08 -6.18 19.27
C PRO A 20 6.20 -7.36 18.85
N ASN A 21 5.47 -7.25 17.76
CA ASN A 21 4.56 -8.29 17.29
C ASN A 21 4.38 -8.24 15.76
N ARG A 22 3.60 -9.16 15.20
CA ARG A 22 3.42 -9.33 13.75
C ARG A 22 2.27 -8.53 13.16
N PHE A 23 1.45 -7.85 13.96
CA PHE A 23 0.34 -7.05 13.46
C PHE A 23 0.82 -5.69 12.96
N THR A 24 0.38 -5.33 11.75
CA THR A 24 0.61 -4.02 11.17
C THR A 24 -0.72 -3.36 10.83
N MET A 25 -0.85 -2.05 11.02
CA MET A 25 -1.92 -1.28 10.41
C MET A 25 -1.57 -1.06 8.95
N SER A 26 -2.33 -1.68 8.04
CA SER A 26 -2.14 -1.52 6.60
C SER A 26 -2.42 -0.09 6.11
N PRO A 27 -1.76 0.35 5.02
CA PRO A 27 -2.01 1.65 4.42
C PRO A 27 -3.48 1.84 4.00
N MET A 28 -4.07 2.96 4.40
CA MET A 28 -5.43 3.36 4.01
C MET A 28 -5.53 4.87 3.92
N ASN A 29 -5.97 5.38 2.77
CA ASN A 29 -6.19 6.80 2.58
C ASN A 29 -7.32 7.31 3.49
N ARG A 30 -7.07 8.42 4.19
CA ARG A 30 -8.05 9.05 5.10
C ARG A 30 -8.66 10.31 4.52
N ASN A 31 -8.04 10.94 3.50
CA ASN A 31 -8.45 12.24 2.97
C ASN A 31 -8.75 13.26 4.08
N ALA A 32 -7.81 13.39 5.01
CA ALA A 32 -7.95 14.18 6.24
C ALA A 32 -6.75 15.11 6.45
N SER A 33 -6.15 15.59 5.36
CA SER A 33 -5.04 16.54 5.38
C SER A 33 -5.41 17.79 4.58
N PRO A 34 -6.16 18.73 5.17
CA PRO A 34 -6.50 19.98 4.50
C PRO A 34 -5.24 20.67 3.97
N ASN A 35 -5.25 21.10 2.71
CA ASN A 35 -4.09 21.67 2.02
C ASN A 35 -2.84 20.77 2.04
N GLY A 36 -3.02 19.45 2.19
CA GLY A 36 -1.92 18.48 2.25
C GLY A 36 -1.20 18.40 3.59
N VAL A 37 -1.67 19.09 4.62
CA VAL A 37 -1.04 19.15 5.93
C VAL A 37 -1.77 18.24 6.92
N PRO A 38 -1.13 17.16 7.41
CA PRO A 38 -1.71 16.34 8.47
C PRO A 38 -1.73 17.10 9.80
N GLY A 39 -2.82 16.97 10.56
CA GLY A 39 -3.04 17.65 11.83
C GLY A 39 -3.04 16.72 13.03
N ASP A 40 -3.47 17.25 14.19
CA ASP A 40 -3.55 16.51 15.44
C ASP A 40 -4.53 15.33 15.37
N ASP A 41 -5.63 15.47 14.67
CA ASP A 41 -6.59 14.38 14.44
C ASP A 41 -5.94 13.16 13.75
N MET A 42 -5.00 13.40 12.81
CA MET A 42 -4.21 12.34 12.19
C MET A 42 -3.21 11.73 13.19
N ALA A 43 -2.57 12.55 14.01
CA ALA A 43 -1.67 12.09 15.06
C ALA A 43 -2.41 11.18 16.06
N GLN A 44 -3.56 11.62 16.56
CA GLN A 44 -4.41 10.86 17.48
C GLN A 44 -4.96 9.57 16.82
N PHE A 45 -5.27 9.64 15.51
CA PHE A 45 -5.71 8.47 14.76
C PHE A 45 -4.65 7.36 14.79
N TYR A 46 -3.39 7.64 14.48
CA TYR A 46 -2.33 6.63 14.53
C TYR A 46 -1.96 6.23 15.95
N LEU A 47 -1.90 7.18 16.89
CA LEU A 47 -1.59 6.90 18.29
C LEU A 47 -2.55 5.88 18.91
N ARG A 48 -3.85 5.99 18.67
CA ARG A 48 -4.83 5.00 19.16
C ARG A 48 -4.54 3.57 18.69
N ARG A 49 -3.93 3.36 17.51
CA ARG A 49 -3.54 2.04 17.01
C ARG A 49 -2.27 1.52 17.68
N VAL A 50 -1.35 2.43 18.01
CA VAL A 50 -0.18 2.09 18.84
C VAL A 50 -0.64 1.64 20.24
N GLU A 51 -1.52 2.39 20.88
CA GLU A 51 -2.13 2.05 22.17
C GLU A 51 -2.91 0.72 22.10
N GLY A 52 -3.49 0.42 20.93
CA GLY A 52 -4.17 -0.85 20.63
C GLY A 52 -3.23 -2.00 20.26
N GLU A 53 -1.92 -1.81 20.43
CA GLU A 53 -0.87 -2.82 20.26
C GLU A 53 -0.58 -3.22 18.80
N PHE A 54 -0.87 -2.37 17.82
CA PHE A 54 -0.30 -2.58 16.49
C PHE A 54 1.23 -2.41 16.55
N GLY A 55 1.98 -3.44 16.12
CA GLY A 55 3.45 -3.42 16.14
C GLY A 55 4.05 -2.43 15.16
N LEU A 56 3.39 -2.17 14.03
CA LEU A 56 3.84 -1.24 13.00
C LEU A 56 2.65 -0.51 12.38
N ILE A 57 2.81 0.79 12.17
CA ILE A 57 1.83 1.63 11.50
C ILE A 57 2.32 1.97 10.10
N PHE A 58 1.48 1.78 9.08
CA PHE A 58 1.68 2.36 7.76
C PHE A 58 0.74 3.56 7.59
N THR A 59 1.25 4.66 7.04
CA THR A 59 0.38 5.78 6.68
C THR A 59 -0.53 5.40 5.52
N GLY A 60 -1.61 6.14 5.29
CA GLY A 60 -2.21 6.19 3.97
C GLY A 60 -1.24 6.77 2.95
N GLY A 61 -1.58 6.68 1.66
CA GLY A 61 -0.71 7.18 0.59
C GLY A 61 -0.39 8.67 0.76
N ILE A 62 0.89 8.98 0.83
CA ILE A 62 1.43 10.34 0.82
C ILE A 62 1.83 10.66 -0.61
N ALA A 63 1.27 11.73 -1.18
CA ALA A 63 1.64 12.15 -2.52
C ALA A 63 3.14 12.51 -2.56
N ILE A 64 3.87 11.87 -3.48
CA ILE A 64 5.29 12.22 -3.69
C ILE A 64 5.43 13.65 -4.21
N ASP A 65 6.63 14.21 -4.14
CA ASP A 65 6.97 15.55 -4.62
C ASP A 65 6.93 15.65 -6.15
N HIS A 66 5.69 15.52 -6.69
CA HIS A 66 5.42 15.63 -8.12
C HIS A 66 4.00 16.17 -8.36
N PRO A 67 3.80 17.12 -9.30
CA PRO A 67 2.49 17.77 -9.52
C PRO A 67 1.37 16.80 -9.86
N ALA A 68 1.65 15.73 -10.60
CA ALA A 68 0.66 14.74 -10.99
C ALA A 68 0.43 13.63 -9.96
N ALA A 69 1.02 13.70 -8.75
CA ALA A 69 0.94 12.60 -7.78
C ALA A 69 -0.47 12.41 -7.21
N SER A 70 -1.30 13.45 -7.15
CA SER A 70 -2.63 13.43 -6.54
C SER A 70 -3.73 14.00 -7.46
N GLY A 71 -4.99 13.71 -7.14
CA GLY A 71 -6.16 14.28 -7.83
C GLY A 71 -7.04 13.22 -8.52
N VAL A 72 -8.15 12.86 -7.85
CA VAL A 72 -9.12 11.89 -8.37
C VAL A 72 -10.56 12.34 -8.19
N TYR A 73 -10.85 13.20 -7.21
CA TYR A 73 -12.20 13.67 -6.92
C TYR A 73 -12.45 15.07 -7.51
N VAL A 74 -13.62 15.26 -8.12
CA VAL A 74 -14.07 16.54 -8.71
C VAL A 74 -15.02 17.31 -7.79
N ASP A 75 -15.68 16.60 -6.87
CA ASP A 75 -16.77 17.10 -6.02
C ASP A 75 -16.28 17.61 -4.65
N ARG A 76 -14.99 17.48 -4.35
CA ARG A 76 -14.41 17.87 -3.09
C ARG A 76 -12.94 18.28 -3.21
N PRO A 77 -12.44 19.13 -2.27
CA PRO A 77 -11.03 19.49 -2.22
C PRO A 77 -10.13 18.26 -2.04
N CYS A 78 -8.94 18.31 -2.64
CA CYS A 78 -7.90 17.32 -2.40
C CYS A 78 -7.41 17.45 -0.95
N GLN A 79 -7.44 16.34 -0.21
CA GLN A 79 -6.94 16.26 1.16
C GLN A 79 -5.93 15.10 1.33
N VAL A 80 -5.30 14.73 0.23
CA VAL A 80 -4.18 13.78 0.24
C VAL A 80 -2.98 14.45 0.91
N PRO A 81 -2.33 13.81 1.89
CA PRO A 81 -1.19 14.43 2.55
C PRO A 81 -0.01 14.61 1.59
N LEU A 82 0.68 15.75 1.73
CA LEU A 82 1.97 16.07 1.10
C LEU A 82 3.10 15.84 2.10
N LEU A 83 4.36 15.86 1.63
CA LEU A 83 5.54 15.71 2.47
C LEU A 83 6.70 16.62 2.04
N HIS A 84 6.48 17.55 1.10
CA HIS A 84 7.54 18.37 0.51
C HIS A 84 7.46 19.85 0.87
N THR A 85 6.33 20.33 1.42
CA THR A 85 6.22 21.70 1.91
C THR A 85 6.67 21.80 3.37
N PRO A 86 7.16 22.98 3.83
CA PRO A 86 7.53 23.16 5.24
C PRO A 86 6.38 22.82 6.20
N GLU A 87 5.16 23.21 5.87
CA GLU A 87 3.96 22.97 6.68
C GLU A 87 3.61 21.48 6.75
N SER A 88 3.66 20.78 5.61
CA SER A 88 3.38 19.34 5.58
C SER A 88 4.45 18.54 6.33
N LYS A 89 5.72 18.91 6.23
CA LYS A 89 6.82 18.32 7.03
C LYS A 89 6.61 18.54 8.53
N ALA A 90 6.24 19.74 8.94
CA ALA A 90 5.95 20.05 10.35
C ALA A 90 4.74 19.22 10.85
N GLY A 91 3.68 19.12 10.05
CA GLY A 91 2.52 18.27 10.36
C GLY A 91 2.89 16.80 10.50
N TRP A 92 3.66 16.25 9.57
CA TRP A 92 4.14 14.87 9.68
C TRP A 92 5.09 14.65 10.86
N LYS A 93 5.97 15.63 11.15
CA LYS A 93 6.81 15.52 12.34
C LYS A 93 5.97 15.41 13.61
N HIS A 94 4.91 16.20 13.75
CA HIS A 94 3.97 16.09 14.86
C HIS A 94 3.32 14.69 14.93
N VAL A 95 2.87 14.14 13.80
CA VAL A 95 2.30 12.78 13.74
C VAL A 95 3.32 11.71 14.15
N VAL A 96 4.54 11.78 13.60
CA VAL A 96 5.63 10.82 13.91
C VAL A 96 6.01 10.89 15.38
N ASP A 97 6.17 12.11 15.93
CA ASP A 97 6.51 12.32 17.34
C ASP A 97 5.41 11.73 18.27
N ALA A 98 4.13 11.86 17.92
CA ALA A 98 3.03 11.28 18.68
C ALA A 98 3.09 9.74 18.67
N VAL A 99 3.31 9.13 17.51
CA VAL A 99 3.45 7.66 17.37
C VAL A 99 4.66 7.16 18.17
N HIS A 100 5.81 7.81 18.04
CA HIS A 100 7.02 7.46 18.79
C HIS A 100 6.85 7.69 20.30
N GLY A 101 6.18 8.76 20.71
CA GLY A 101 5.83 9.04 22.09
C GLY A 101 4.97 7.95 22.73
N GLY A 102 4.13 7.27 21.94
CA GLY A 102 3.38 6.08 22.34
C GLY A 102 4.19 4.77 22.30
N GLY A 103 5.46 4.81 21.89
CA GLY A 103 6.31 3.63 21.72
C GLY A 103 6.12 2.88 20.40
N GLY A 104 5.34 3.44 19.47
CA GLY A 104 5.07 2.85 18.15
C GLY A 104 6.15 3.11 17.12
N LYS A 105 5.99 2.46 15.95
CA LYS A 105 6.81 2.61 14.76
C LYS A 105 5.93 2.93 13.56
N ILE A 106 6.42 3.78 12.63
CA ILE A 106 5.61 4.28 11.51
C ILE A 106 6.39 4.34 10.20
N ILE A 107 5.78 3.83 9.12
CA ILE A 107 6.30 3.79 7.75
C ILE A 107 5.50 4.75 6.88
N ALA A 108 6.19 5.57 6.09
CA ALA A 108 5.56 6.46 5.11
C ALA A 108 5.27 5.71 3.81
N GLN A 109 4.00 5.62 3.39
CA GLN A 109 3.66 5.07 2.08
C GLN A 109 3.77 6.15 1.00
N LEU A 110 4.74 6.02 0.10
CA LEU A 110 4.97 6.92 -1.04
C LEU A 110 4.04 6.54 -2.19
N TRP A 111 3.25 7.49 -2.67
CA TRP A 111 2.16 7.25 -3.58
C TRP A 111 2.10 8.24 -4.73
N HIS A 112 1.81 7.73 -5.92
CA HIS A 112 1.52 8.50 -7.11
C HIS A 112 0.37 7.84 -7.88
N LEU A 113 -0.70 8.57 -8.14
CA LEU A 113 -1.91 8.05 -8.79
C LEU A 113 -1.66 7.47 -10.20
N GLY A 114 -0.66 7.99 -10.92
CA GLY A 114 -0.35 7.50 -12.26
C GLY A 114 -1.54 7.66 -13.21
N VAL A 115 -1.95 6.54 -13.81
CA VAL A 115 -3.08 6.47 -14.74
C VAL A 115 -4.42 6.78 -14.07
N MET A 116 -4.52 6.60 -12.75
CA MET A 116 -5.75 6.86 -11.97
C MET A 116 -5.98 8.35 -11.69
N ARG A 117 -5.02 9.22 -12.01
CA ARG A 117 -5.19 10.66 -11.83
C ARG A 117 -6.17 11.21 -12.84
N LEU A 118 -7.16 11.95 -12.36
CA LEU A 118 -8.12 12.65 -13.20
C LEU A 118 -7.63 14.09 -13.45
N PRO A 119 -7.33 14.50 -14.70
CA PRO A 119 -7.01 15.89 -15.04
C PRO A 119 -8.10 16.87 -14.59
N GLY A 120 -7.70 18.07 -14.19
CA GLY A 120 -8.61 19.07 -13.62
C GLY A 120 -8.84 18.93 -12.11
N THR A 121 -8.12 18.02 -11.43
CA THR A 121 -8.29 17.75 -10.00
C THR A 121 -6.96 17.80 -9.24
N GLY A 122 -7.01 17.67 -7.91
CA GLY A 122 -5.82 17.68 -7.06
C GLY A 122 -5.31 19.08 -6.74
N TYR A 123 -4.08 19.16 -6.23
CA TYR A 123 -3.44 20.44 -5.89
C TYR A 123 -2.94 21.20 -7.13
N TYR A 124 -2.67 20.49 -8.22
CA TYR A 124 -2.16 21.02 -9.48
C TYR A 124 -3.09 20.58 -10.63
N PRO A 125 -4.24 21.23 -10.81
CA PRO A 125 -5.27 20.77 -11.76
C PRO A 125 -4.77 20.69 -13.21
N ASP A 126 -3.86 21.57 -13.60
CA ASP A 126 -3.30 21.61 -14.96
C ASP A 126 -2.28 20.48 -15.25
N ALA A 127 -1.80 19.76 -14.23
CA ALA A 127 -0.88 18.67 -14.45
C ALA A 127 -1.57 17.49 -15.14
N PRO A 128 -0.95 16.87 -16.17
CA PRO A 128 -1.53 15.70 -16.85
C PRO A 128 -1.46 14.45 -15.96
N SER A 129 -2.18 13.38 -16.33
CA SER A 129 -1.97 12.05 -15.77
C SER A 129 -0.61 11.50 -16.21
N SER A 130 0.13 10.86 -15.32
CA SER A 130 1.38 10.18 -15.67
C SER A 130 1.07 8.75 -16.11
N ARG A 131 1.19 8.47 -17.40
CA ARG A 131 0.82 7.18 -18.02
C ARG A 131 2.00 6.62 -18.81
N PRO A 132 2.43 5.37 -18.56
CA PRO A 132 3.56 4.79 -19.30
C PRO A 132 3.40 4.91 -20.82
N SER A 133 2.22 4.58 -21.36
CA SER A 133 1.91 4.58 -22.79
C SER A 133 0.69 5.43 -23.15
N GLY A 134 0.33 6.43 -22.34
CA GLY A 134 -0.86 7.24 -22.58
C GLY A 134 -2.20 6.52 -22.33
N ILE A 135 -2.17 5.26 -21.92
CA ILE A 135 -3.32 4.36 -21.77
C ILE A 135 -3.76 4.33 -20.30
N TYR A 136 -5.08 4.32 -20.05
CA TYR A 136 -5.67 4.09 -18.72
C TYR A 136 -5.71 2.60 -18.38
N GLY A 137 -5.97 1.76 -19.35
CA GLY A 137 -6.14 0.31 -19.22
C GLY A 137 -7.58 -0.17 -19.37
N PRO A 138 -7.82 -1.47 -19.31
CA PRO A 138 -9.15 -2.04 -19.38
C PRO A 138 -10.02 -1.61 -18.19
N THR A 139 -11.35 -1.58 -18.39
CA THR A 139 -12.36 -1.26 -17.37
C THR A 139 -13.39 -2.38 -17.29
N THR A 140 -12.92 -3.62 -17.27
CA THR A 140 -13.76 -4.82 -17.33
C THR A 140 -14.55 -5.00 -16.04
N GLN A 141 -13.88 -4.85 -14.89
CA GLN A 141 -14.50 -4.91 -13.57
C GLN A 141 -13.88 -3.84 -12.62
N PRO A 142 -14.26 -2.57 -12.75
CA PRO A 142 -13.71 -1.51 -11.93
C PRO A 142 -14.18 -1.62 -10.47
N SER A 143 -13.27 -1.35 -9.53
CA SER A 143 -13.53 -1.50 -8.10
C SER A 143 -14.32 -0.35 -7.47
N PHE A 144 -14.00 0.90 -7.80
CA PHE A 144 -14.63 2.10 -7.21
C PHE A 144 -14.87 3.23 -8.23
N VAL A 145 -14.48 3.01 -9.47
CA VAL A 145 -14.58 4.00 -10.53
C VAL A 145 -15.96 3.81 -11.18
N ASP A 146 -16.84 4.81 -11.01
CA ASP A 146 -18.13 4.78 -11.69
C ASP A 146 -17.99 4.94 -13.22
N PRO A 147 -19.00 4.63 -14.01
CA PRO A 147 -18.92 4.68 -15.48
C PRO A 147 -18.56 6.06 -16.04
N GLU A 148 -19.01 7.15 -15.42
CA GLU A 148 -18.68 8.52 -15.86
C GLU A 148 -17.21 8.84 -15.61
N MET A 149 -16.71 8.54 -14.41
CA MET A 149 -15.30 8.68 -14.07
C MET A 149 -14.43 7.79 -14.97
N ALA A 150 -14.84 6.53 -15.21
CA ALA A 150 -14.13 5.62 -16.10
C ALA A 150 -14.01 6.19 -17.52
N ALA A 151 -15.09 6.76 -18.05
CA ALA A 151 -15.08 7.40 -19.37
C ALA A 151 -14.11 8.59 -19.44
N ARG A 152 -14.05 9.42 -18.40
CA ARG A 152 -13.11 10.56 -18.31
C ARG A 152 -11.65 10.10 -18.17
N LEU A 153 -11.41 9.06 -17.38
CA LEU A 153 -10.06 8.48 -17.20
C LEU A 153 -9.59 7.75 -18.46
N ASN A 154 -10.49 7.13 -19.22
CA ASN A 154 -10.15 6.33 -20.41
C ASN A 154 -9.88 7.19 -21.67
N VAL A 155 -9.89 8.51 -21.56
CA VAL A 155 -9.40 9.38 -22.64
C VAL A 155 -7.89 9.20 -22.78
N PRO A 156 -7.36 8.81 -23.95
CA PRO A 156 -5.92 8.67 -24.17
C PRO A 156 -5.18 9.98 -23.89
N GLY A 157 -4.02 9.87 -23.27
CA GLY A 157 -3.11 10.98 -23.00
C GLY A 157 -1.77 10.78 -23.69
N PRO A 158 -0.83 11.72 -23.54
CA PRO A 158 0.53 11.50 -24.00
C PRO A 158 1.18 10.36 -23.21
N GLU A 159 2.06 9.60 -23.87
CA GLU A 159 2.96 8.72 -23.17
C GLU A 159 4.07 9.54 -22.49
N LEU A 160 4.58 9.05 -21.37
CA LEU A 160 5.68 9.68 -20.66
C LEU A 160 6.96 9.65 -21.49
N THR A 161 7.64 10.78 -21.59
CA THR A 161 9.00 10.86 -22.15
C THR A 161 10.01 10.26 -21.18
N ASP A 162 11.21 9.91 -21.67
CA ASP A 162 12.31 9.41 -20.84
C ASP A 162 12.69 10.41 -19.73
N ALA A 163 12.70 11.72 -20.03
CA ALA A 163 13.00 12.76 -19.06
C ALA A 163 11.95 12.84 -17.93
N GLU A 164 10.66 12.74 -18.26
CA GLU A 164 9.59 12.72 -17.27
C GLU A 164 9.65 11.46 -16.39
N ILE A 165 10.02 10.31 -16.96
CA ILE A 165 10.19 9.07 -16.20
C ILE A 165 11.36 9.21 -15.20
N LEU A 166 12.48 9.81 -15.62
CA LEU A 166 13.62 10.08 -14.72
C LEU A 166 13.25 11.07 -13.61
N GLU A 167 12.48 12.13 -13.91
CA GLU A 167 12.00 13.07 -12.90
C GLU A 167 11.06 12.39 -11.89
N LEU A 168 10.19 11.46 -12.32
CA LEU A 168 9.36 10.67 -11.41
C LEU A 168 10.19 9.80 -10.47
N ILE A 169 11.27 9.18 -10.97
CA ILE A 169 12.19 8.39 -10.13
C ILE A 169 12.85 9.29 -9.08
N ASP A 170 13.32 10.47 -9.49
CA ASP A 170 13.91 11.43 -8.57
C ASP A 170 12.89 11.98 -7.55
N ALA A 171 11.65 12.20 -7.96
CA ALA A 171 10.56 12.62 -7.05
C ALA A 171 10.28 11.59 -5.95
N TYR A 172 10.30 10.29 -6.26
CA TYR A 172 10.21 9.24 -5.25
C TYR A 172 11.40 9.29 -4.28
N ALA A 173 12.61 9.45 -4.79
CA ALA A 173 13.83 9.53 -3.95
C ALA A 173 13.80 10.76 -3.03
N ARG A 174 13.45 11.95 -3.56
CA ARG A 174 13.28 13.17 -2.74
C ARG A 174 12.25 12.96 -1.64
N SER A 175 11.10 12.39 -1.98
CA SER A 175 10.02 12.13 -1.02
C SER A 175 10.43 11.14 0.07
N ALA A 176 11.21 10.11 -0.28
CA ALA A 176 11.79 9.19 0.70
C ALA A 176 12.77 9.92 1.64
N GLY A 177 13.61 10.81 1.10
CA GLY A 177 14.51 11.65 1.90
C GLY A 177 13.74 12.52 2.89
N HIS A 178 12.66 13.16 2.46
CA HIS A 178 11.80 13.96 3.32
C HIS A 178 11.13 13.11 4.43
N ALA A 179 10.73 11.86 4.11
CA ALA A 179 10.19 10.96 5.12
C ALA A 179 11.21 10.66 6.24
N ILE A 180 12.44 10.35 5.88
CA ILE A 180 13.49 10.12 6.88
C ILE A 180 13.84 11.37 7.66
N GLU A 181 13.89 12.54 6.98
CA GLU A 181 14.14 13.85 7.62
C GLU A 181 13.14 14.16 8.74
N VAL A 182 11.85 13.87 8.55
CA VAL A 182 10.80 14.11 9.57
C VAL A 182 10.71 13.01 10.62
N GLY A 183 11.45 11.91 10.47
CA GLY A 183 11.63 10.88 11.49
C GLY A 183 10.87 9.57 11.26
N PHE A 184 10.30 9.32 10.08
CA PHE A 184 9.73 8.00 9.77
C PHE A 184 10.75 6.88 9.94
N ASP A 185 10.32 5.73 10.42
CA ASP A 185 11.18 4.56 10.64
C ASP A 185 11.60 3.85 9.34
N GLY A 186 10.94 4.16 8.23
CA GLY A 186 11.20 3.63 6.89
C GLY A 186 10.16 4.12 5.90
N VAL A 187 10.20 3.58 4.68
CA VAL A 187 9.27 3.95 3.62
C VAL A 187 8.69 2.72 2.92
N GLU A 188 7.52 2.89 2.32
CA GLU A 188 6.91 1.92 1.41
C GLU A 188 6.61 2.56 0.06
N VAL A 189 6.93 1.86 -1.03
CA VAL A 189 6.49 2.24 -2.37
C VAL A 189 5.14 1.59 -2.66
N HIS A 190 4.12 2.40 -2.96
CA HIS A 190 2.83 1.88 -3.41
C HIS A 190 2.89 1.47 -4.88
N GLY A 191 3.32 0.24 -5.15
CA GLY A 191 3.44 -0.36 -6.47
C GLY A 191 2.35 -1.37 -6.79
N ALA A 192 1.10 -1.08 -6.41
CA ALA A 192 -0.04 -1.99 -6.50
C ALA A 192 -1.26 -1.30 -7.12
N GLN A 193 -2.27 -2.08 -7.48
CA GLN A 193 -3.66 -1.67 -7.72
C GLN A 193 -3.86 -0.69 -8.89
N GLY A 194 -2.94 -0.66 -9.86
CA GLY A 194 -3.00 0.22 -11.02
C GLY A 194 -2.38 1.60 -10.83
N TYR A 195 -1.76 1.88 -9.67
CA TYR A 195 -1.01 3.12 -9.46
C TYR A 195 0.30 3.14 -10.25
N LEU A 196 1.03 4.26 -10.23
CA LEU A 196 2.11 4.52 -11.19
C LEU A 196 3.13 3.38 -11.36
N PRO A 197 3.78 2.82 -10.31
CA PRO A 197 4.74 1.75 -10.53
C PRO A 197 4.07 0.47 -11.06
N ASP A 198 2.87 0.16 -10.62
CA ASP A 198 2.08 -0.98 -11.09
C ASP A 198 1.65 -0.80 -12.55
N ALA A 199 1.28 0.42 -12.95
CA ALA A 199 0.94 0.73 -14.34
C ALA A 199 2.13 0.52 -15.30
N PHE A 200 3.38 0.70 -14.84
CA PHE A 200 4.56 0.33 -15.63
C PHE A 200 4.74 -1.19 -15.74
N MET A 201 4.45 -1.94 -14.69
CA MET A 201 4.61 -3.40 -14.67
C MET A 201 3.52 -4.13 -15.46
N TRP A 202 2.31 -3.56 -15.57
CA TRP A 202 1.15 -4.17 -16.21
C TRP A 202 1.17 -3.97 -17.74
N ASP A 203 1.09 -5.04 -18.52
CA ASP A 203 1.13 -5.02 -19.98
C ASP A 203 -0.08 -4.28 -20.61
N ALA A 204 -1.23 -4.27 -19.95
CA ALA A 204 -2.41 -3.54 -20.43
C ALA A 204 -2.27 -2.00 -20.38
N THR A 205 -1.32 -1.48 -19.59
CA THR A 205 -1.04 -0.04 -19.45
C THR A 205 0.35 0.37 -19.93
N ASN A 206 1.24 -0.60 -20.14
CA ASN A 206 2.60 -0.39 -20.63
C ASN A 206 2.87 -1.23 -21.89
N VAL A 207 2.64 -0.62 -23.04
CA VAL A 207 2.91 -1.19 -24.38
C VAL A 207 4.14 -0.55 -25.04
N ARG A 208 5.03 0.06 -24.23
CA ARG A 208 6.25 0.72 -24.70
C ARG A 208 7.21 -0.27 -25.36
N THR A 209 7.97 0.24 -26.33
CA THR A 209 9.02 -0.51 -27.04
C THR A 209 10.43 0.01 -26.75
N ASP A 210 10.54 1.03 -25.90
CA ASP A 210 11.81 1.55 -25.39
C ASP A 210 12.27 0.81 -24.13
N ARG A 211 13.32 1.32 -23.47
CA ARG A 211 13.90 0.71 -22.25
C ARG A 211 12.93 0.60 -21.06
N TRP A 212 11.77 1.23 -21.10
CA TRP A 212 10.77 1.24 -20.03
C TRP A 212 9.59 0.27 -20.28
N GLY A 213 9.60 -0.41 -21.46
CA GLY A 213 8.63 -1.42 -21.85
C GLY A 213 9.27 -2.80 -22.01
N GLY A 214 8.67 -3.65 -22.86
CA GLY A 214 9.19 -4.97 -23.19
C GLY A 214 8.51 -6.12 -22.45
N ASN A 215 9.24 -7.18 -22.11
CA ASN A 215 8.72 -8.32 -21.36
C ASN A 215 8.43 -7.97 -19.89
N ARG A 216 7.90 -8.90 -19.12
CA ARG A 216 7.46 -8.66 -17.73
C ARG A 216 8.59 -8.16 -16.82
N ALA A 217 9.76 -8.78 -16.88
CA ALA A 217 10.92 -8.34 -16.11
C ALA A 217 11.41 -6.95 -16.55
N GLU A 218 11.40 -6.67 -17.86
CA GLU A 218 11.81 -5.37 -18.41
C GLU A 218 10.83 -4.25 -18.02
N ARG A 219 9.50 -4.50 -18.03
CA ARG A 219 8.50 -3.54 -17.54
C ARG A 219 8.63 -3.22 -16.05
N THR A 220 9.25 -4.09 -15.25
CA THR A 220 9.54 -3.82 -13.84
C THR A 220 10.68 -2.81 -13.64
N ARG A 221 11.42 -2.44 -14.69
CA ARG A 221 12.55 -1.51 -14.63
C ARG A 221 12.22 -0.19 -13.92
N PHE A 222 11.10 0.45 -14.25
CA PHE A 222 10.73 1.71 -13.59
C PHE A 222 10.65 1.54 -12.07
N ALA A 223 9.91 0.55 -11.61
CA ALA A 223 9.76 0.26 -10.17
C ALA A 223 11.11 -0.07 -9.52
N ALA A 224 11.97 -0.84 -10.21
CA ALA A 224 13.31 -1.16 -9.73
C ALA A 224 14.22 0.08 -9.65
N GLU A 225 14.17 1.00 -10.62
CA GLU A 225 14.94 2.25 -10.55
C GLU A 225 14.44 3.18 -9.42
N VAL A 226 13.12 3.25 -9.20
CA VAL A 226 12.53 3.94 -8.03
C VAL A 226 13.09 3.35 -6.72
N VAL A 227 13.07 2.03 -6.57
CA VAL A 227 13.61 1.34 -5.39
C VAL A 227 15.10 1.64 -5.21
N ARG A 228 15.92 1.57 -6.28
CA ARG A 228 17.36 1.88 -6.22
C ARG A 228 17.61 3.33 -5.82
N ALA A 229 16.85 4.28 -6.36
CA ALA A 229 16.99 5.69 -6.05
C ALA A 229 16.63 5.96 -4.58
N ILE A 230 15.52 5.39 -4.09
CA ILE A 230 15.12 5.45 -2.69
C ILE A 230 16.20 4.84 -1.80
N ARG A 231 16.70 3.63 -2.13
CA ARG A 231 17.73 2.94 -1.32
C ARG A 231 18.99 3.78 -1.15
N ARG A 232 19.45 4.44 -2.23
CA ARG A 232 20.60 5.36 -2.15
C ARG A 232 20.34 6.54 -1.22
N THR A 233 19.10 7.00 -1.14
CA THR A 233 18.69 8.16 -0.34
C THR A 233 18.52 7.82 1.14
N ILE A 234 17.89 6.68 1.47
CA ILE A 234 17.53 6.34 2.84
C ILE A 234 18.56 5.44 3.56
N GLY A 235 19.59 4.97 2.87
CA GLY A 235 20.63 4.10 3.44
C GLY A 235 20.04 2.79 4.00
N ASP A 236 20.27 2.52 5.30
CA ASP A 236 19.87 1.27 5.95
C ASP A 236 18.42 1.28 6.52
N LYS A 237 17.65 2.32 6.25
CA LYS A 237 16.24 2.34 6.66
C LYS A 237 15.41 1.30 5.90
N PRO A 238 14.40 0.65 6.52
CA PRO A 238 13.55 -0.33 5.86
C PRO A 238 12.83 0.23 4.64
N LEU A 239 12.84 -0.54 3.56
CA LEU A 239 12.15 -0.25 2.32
C LEU A 239 11.15 -1.37 2.01
N PHE A 240 9.88 -1.07 2.15
CA PHE A 240 8.77 -1.94 1.78
C PHE A 240 8.34 -1.67 0.34
N PHE A 241 7.84 -2.69 -0.33
CA PHE A 241 7.24 -2.56 -1.65
C PHE A 241 5.88 -3.27 -1.67
N ARG A 242 4.81 -2.46 -1.81
CA ARG A 242 3.44 -2.98 -1.94
C ARG A 242 3.17 -3.35 -3.39
N PHE A 243 2.67 -4.58 -3.62
CA PHE A 243 2.23 -5.06 -4.91
C PHE A 243 0.90 -5.83 -4.80
N SER A 244 0.22 -6.02 -5.92
CA SER A 244 -1.03 -6.80 -6.00
C SER A 244 -1.17 -7.46 -7.37
N GLN A 245 -1.94 -8.54 -7.44
CA GLN A 245 -2.35 -9.11 -8.71
C GLN A 245 -3.38 -8.22 -9.42
N TRP A 246 -4.42 -7.86 -8.70
CA TRP A 246 -5.59 -7.12 -9.17
C TRP A 246 -5.33 -5.60 -9.30
N LYS A 247 -6.19 -4.94 -10.10
CA LYS A 247 -6.14 -3.50 -10.38
C LYS A 247 -7.47 -2.83 -10.07
N HIS A 248 -7.46 -1.52 -9.80
CA HIS A 248 -8.70 -0.76 -9.66
C HIS A 248 -9.52 -0.67 -10.97
N GLN A 249 -8.85 -0.77 -12.09
CA GLN A 249 -9.47 -0.84 -13.41
C GLN A 249 -10.13 -2.20 -13.68
N ASP A 250 -9.57 -3.27 -13.11
CA ASP A 250 -10.04 -4.64 -13.30
C ASP A 250 -9.65 -5.48 -12.07
N VAL A 251 -10.63 -5.82 -11.23
CA VAL A 251 -10.41 -6.61 -10.01
C VAL A 251 -10.06 -8.08 -10.31
N ASP A 252 -10.33 -8.56 -11.51
CA ASP A 252 -9.99 -9.91 -11.95
C ASP A 252 -8.62 -9.97 -12.65
N ALA A 253 -7.97 -8.82 -12.86
CA ALA A 253 -6.65 -8.78 -13.47
C ALA A 253 -5.63 -9.60 -12.66
N MET A 254 -4.75 -10.29 -13.38
CA MET A 254 -3.60 -10.98 -12.82
C MET A 254 -2.33 -10.54 -13.53
N ILE A 255 -1.49 -9.74 -12.86
CA ILE A 255 -0.21 -9.30 -13.42
C ILE A 255 0.78 -10.47 -13.60
N ALA A 256 0.65 -11.48 -12.75
CA ALA A 256 1.47 -12.69 -12.71
C ALA A 256 0.58 -13.93 -12.56
N PRO A 257 0.08 -14.53 -13.68
CA PRO A 257 -0.78 -15.70 -13.66
C PRO A 257 -0.14 -16.96 -13.09
N THR A 258 1.18 -17.05 -13.09
CA THR A 258 1.94 -18.20 -12.57
C THR A 258 3.00 -17.78 -11.56
N PRO A 259 3.52 -18.71 -10.73
CA PRO A 259 4.65 -18.42 -9.85
C PRO A 259 5.91 -17.93 -10.59
N ALA A 260 6.21 -18.46 -11.78
CA ALA A 260 7.33 -18.01 -12.58
C ALA A 260 7.15 -16.56 -13.05
N ASP A 261 5.93 -16.18 -13.46
CA ASP A 261 5.61 -14.80 -13.81
C ASP A 261 5.81 -13.85 -12.62
N LEU A 262 5.46 -14.31 -11.42
CA LEU A 262 5.65 -13.52 -10.18
C LEU A 262 7.14 -13.34 -9.87
N GLU A 263 7.95 -14.39 -10.07
CA GLU A 263 9.40 -14.33 -9.89
C GLU A 263 10.05 -13.32 -10.86
N GLU A 264 9.61 -13.27 -12.13
CA GLU A 264 10.08 -12.27 -13.09
C GLU A 264 9.84 -10.82 -12.63
N ILE A 265 8.74 -10.56 -11.93
CA ILE A 265 8.44 -9.23 -11.38
C ILE A 265 9.27 -8.95 -10.12
N LEU A 266 9.33 -9.91 -9.17
CA LEU A 266 9.92 -9.64 -7.86
C LEU A 266 11.46 -9.62 -7.90
N THR A 267 12.10 -10.41 -8.78
CA THR A 267 13.57 -10.51 -8.86
C THR A 267 14.26 -9.16 -9.12
N PRO A 268 13.83 -8.32 -10.08
CA PRO A 268 14.43 -6.99 -10.27
C PRO A 268 14.27 -6.06 -9.05
N LEU A 269 13.17 -6.20 -8.30
CA LEU A 269 12.90 -5.42 -7.08
C LEU A 269 13.80 -5.84 -5.92
N VAL A 270 14.04 -7.15 -5.76
CA VAL A 270 15.03 -7.68 -4.80
C VAL A 270 16.41 -7.14 -5.10
N ALA A 271 16.85 -7.26 -6.38
CA ALA A 271 18.15 -6.74 -6.83
C ALA A 271 18.29 -5.21 -6.69
N ALA A 272 17.17 -4.50 -6.65
CA ALA A 272 17.13 -3.05 -6.44
C ALA A 272 17.22 -2.65 -4.96
N GLY A 273 16.91 -3.55 -4.01
CA GLY A 273 17.08 -3.31 -2.58
C GLY A 273 15.79 -3.20 -1.77
N VAL A 274 14.69 -3.85 -2.18
CA VAL A 274 13.51 -4.07 -1.34
C VAL A 274 13.90 -4.96 -0.15
N ASP A 275 13.37 -4.65 1.03
CA ASP A 275 13.58 -5.45 2.25
C ASP A 275 12.37 -6.31 2.60
N VAL A 276 11.16 -5.82 2.35
CA VAL A 276 9.90 -6.51 2.68
C VAL A 276 8.88 -6.30 1.56
N PHE A 277 8.22 -7.36 1.14
CA PHE A 277 7.09 -7.27 0.21
C PHE A 277 5.77 -7.19 0.95
N ASP A 278 4.95 -6.17 0.67
CA ASP A 278 3.56 -6.06 1.09
C ASP A 278 2.63 -6.60 -0.01
N ALA A 279 2.07 -7.77 0.21
CA ALA A 279 1.25 -8.48 -0.75
C ALA A 279 -0.24 -8.19 -0.53
N GLY A 280 -0.80 -7.24 -1.30
CA GLY A 280 -2.19 -6.82 -1.22
C GLY A 280 -3.14 -7.79 -1.93
N HIS A 281 -4.02 -8.46 -1.20
CA HIS A 281 -5.06 -9.34 -1.74
C HIS A 281 -6.42 -9.09 -1.05
N PHE A 282 -7.51 -9.68 -1.58
CA PHE A 282 -8.84 -9.57 -0.96
C PHE A 282 -8.98 -10.42 0.29
N TYR A 283 -8.32 -11.59 0.32
CA TYR A 283 -8.35 -12.56 1.41
C TYR A 283 -6.95 -13.06 1.74
N ILE A 284 -6.60 -13.02 3.03
CA ILE A 284 -5.28 -13.46 3.52
C ILE A 284 -5.11 -14.98 3.50
N ASP A 285 -6.19 -15.72 3.59
CA ASP A 285 -6.23 -17.18 3.76
C ASP A 285 -6.48 -17.95 2.45
N ARG A 286 -6.63 -17.25 1.31
CA ARG A 286 -6.85 -17.90 0.01
C ARG A 286 -5.54 -18.22 -0.69
N PRO A 287 -5.37 -19.48 -1.19
CA PRO A 287 -4.27 -19.82 -2.07
C PRO A 287 -4.22 -18.95 -3.31
N MET A 288 -3.00 -18.51 -3.71
CA MET A 288 -2.84 -17.68 -4.91
C MET A 288 -2.81 -18.50 -6.19
N TYR A 289 -2.15 -19.64 -6.19
CA TYR A 289 -2.00 -20.48 -7.38
C TYR A 289 -2.45 -21.92 -7.10
N ALA A 290 -3.02 -22.56 -8.11
CA ALA A 290 -3.47 -23.95 -8.01
C ALA A 290 -2.33 -24.91 -7.61
N GLY A 291 -2.67 -25.91 -6.80
CA GLY A 291 -1.70 -26.92 -6.35
C GLY A 291 -0.79 -26.48 -5.19
N SER A 292 -0.99 -25.29 -4.62
CA SER A 292 -0.24 -24.82 -3.45
C SER A 292 -1.17 -24.14 -2.44
N PRO A 293 -0.97 -24.33 -1.13
CA PRO A 293 -1.75 -23.62 -0.12
C PRO A 293 -1.29 -22.17 0.13
N LEU A 294 -0.17 -21.74 -0.46
CA LEU A 294 0.42 -20.44 -0.23
C LEU A 294 -0.44 -19.31 -0.80
N ASN A 295 -0.69 -18.28 0.01
CA ASN A 295 -1.25 -17.02 -0.45
C ASN A 295 -0.20 -16.18 -1.21
N LEU A 296 -0.55 -14.98 -1.65
CA LEU A 296 0.35 -14.12 -2.42
C LEU A 296 1.63 -13.76 -1.65
N ALA A 297 1.54 -13.48 -0.34
CA ALA A 297 2.69 -13.17 0.51
C ALA A 297 3.59 -14.38 0.71
N GLY A 298 3.01 -15.56 0.92
CA GLY A 298 3.76 -16.81 1.03
C GLY A 298 4.55 -17.13 -0.24
N TRP A 299 3.98 -16.84 -1.41
CA TRP A 299 4.68 -16.97 -2.68
C TRP A 299 5.80 -15.93 -2.84
N ALA A 300 5.55 -14.67 -2.46
CA ALA A 300 6.58 -13.64 -2.50
C ALA A 300 7.79 -14.04 -1.65
N LYS A 301 7.56 -14.47 -0.41
CA LYS A 301 8.63 -14.95 0.47
C LYS A 301 9.35 -16.18 -0.08
N LYS A 302 8.61 -17.16 -0.60
CA LYS A 302 9.19 -18.39 -1.16
C LYS A 302 10.12 -18.13 -2.35
N LEU A 303 9.71 -17.22 -3.25
CA LEU A 303 10.46 -16.90 -4.47
C LEU A 303 11.66 -16.00 -4.21
N THR A 304 11.55 -15.09 -3.24
CA THR A 304 12.57 -14.05 -3.01
C THR A 304 13.48 -14.32 -1.83
N GLY A 305 13.06 -15.13 -0.88
CA GLY A 305 13.72 -15.29 0.42
C GLY A 305 13.59 -14.09 1.37
N LEU A 306 12.94 -12.99 0.93
CA LEU A 306 12.72 -11.80 1.75
C LEU A 306 11.46 -11.94 2.61
N PRO A 307 11.41 -11.23 3.76
CA PRO A 307 10.19 -11.13 4.55
C PRO A 307 9.01 -10.63 3.71
N ALA A 308 7.81 -11.11 4.07
CA ALA A 308 6.58 -10.68 3.41
C ALA A 308 5.46 -10.37 4.43
N MET A 309 4.63 -9.40 4.07
CA MET A 309 3.40 -9.03 4.77
C MET A 309 2.20 -9.50 3.95
N ALA A 310 1.30 -10.23 4.60
CA ALA A 310 0.04 -10.67 4.01
C ALA A 310 -1.10 -9.74 4.41
N VAL A 311 -1.92 -9.32 3.46
CA VAL A 311 -3.07 -8.42 3.65
C VAL A 311 -4.31 -8.99 2.98
N GLY A 312 -5.46 -8.94 3.64
CA GLY A 312 -6.75 -9.31 3.05
C GLY A 312 -7.80 -9.74 4.07
N ALA A 313 -8.85 -8.98 4.26
CA ALA A 313 -10.02 -9.25 5.11
C ALA A 313 -9.70 -9.82 6.52
N VAL A 314 -8.58 -9.46 7.13
CA VAL A 314 -8.24 -9.87 8.50
C VAL A 314 -9.27 -9.30 9.47
N GLY A 315 -9.93 -10.17 10.24
CA GLY A 315 -11.00 -9.79 11.17
C GLY A 315 -12.36 -9.49 10.51
N LEU A 316 -12.52 -9.72 9.19
CA LEU A 316 -13.75 -9.45 8.45
C LEU A 316 -14.15 -10.64 7.55
N SER A 317 -15.45 -10.82 7.37
CA SER A 317 -16.03 -11.89 6.53
C SER A 317 -15.86 -11.67 5.02
N ALA A 318 -15.51 -10.44 4.58
CA ALA A 318 -15.38 -10.11 3.16
C ALA A 318 -14.27 -9.11 2.87
N GLY A 319 -13.59 -9.30 1.75
CA GLY A 319 -12.66 -8.34 1.14
C GLY A 319 -13.35 -7.03 0.73
N GLN A 320 -12.55 -5.99 0.48
CA GLN A 320 -13.04 -4.69 0.01
C GLN A 320 -13.44 -4.81 -1.45
N HIS A 321 -13.92 -4.87 -2.25
CA HIS A 321 -14.16 -5.03 -3.70
C HIS A 321 -14.35 -6.50 -4.12
N ASP A 322 -14.76 -7.36 -3.17
CA ASP A 322 -15.08 -8.74 -3.49
C ASP A 322 -16.37 -8.79 -4.33
N PRO A 323 -16.30 -9.19 -5.62
CA PRO A 323 -17.47 -9.23 -6.49
C PRO A 323 -18.48 -10.30 -6.09
N GLU A 324 -18.08 -11.30 -5.29
CA GLU A 324 -18.96 -12.39 -4.83
C GLU A 324 -19.75 -12.02 -3.57
N LYS A 325 -19.44 -10.90 -2.91
CA LYS A 325 -20.06 -10.48 -1.65
C LYS A 325 -20.96 -9.26 -1.82
N HIS A 326 -22.23 -9.45 -1.58
CA HIS A 326 -23.23 -8.40 -1.52
C HIS A 326 -23.52 -8.03 -0.05
N GLY A 327 -23.36 -6.75 0.29
CA GLY A 327 -23.64 -6.23 1.63
C GLY A 327 -22.39 -5.91 2.48
N PRO A 328 -22.60 -5.36 3.68
CA PRO A 328 -21.49 -5.02 4.58
C PRO A 328 -20.80 -6.28 5.10
N PRO A 329 -19.48 -6.25 5.33
CA PRO A 329 -18.78 -7.35 5.99
C PRO A 329 -19.20 -7.44 7.45
N GLU A 330 -19.06 -8.63 8.03
CA GLU A 330 -19.22 -8.88 9.47
C GLU A 330 -17.84 -8.96 10.12
N ALA A 331 -17.72 -8.52 11.39
CA ALA A 331 -16.53 -8.77 12.19
C ALA A 331 -16.50 -10.26 12.59
N ILE A 332 -15.43 -10.94 12.22
CA ILE A 332 -15.22 -12.36 12.51
C ILE A 332 -13.79 -12.64 12.98
N ASN A 333 -13.61 -13.70 13.74
CA ASN A 333 -12.27 -14.20 14.06
C ASN A 333 -11.85 -15.26 13.02
N ASN A 334 -11.18 -14.80 11.97
CA ASN A 334 -10.62 -15.66 10.91
C ASN A 334 -9.10 -15.87 11.05
N LEU A 335 -8.56 -15.77 12.27
CA LEU A 335 -7.11 -15.82 12.49
C LEU A 335 -6.51 -17.23 12.56
N ALA A 336 -7.28 -18.28 12.72
CA ALA A 336 -6.72 -19.63 12.82
C ALA A 336 -5.80 -20.02 11.64
N PRO A 337 -6.17 -19.84 10.37
CA PRO A 337 -5.26 -20.07 9.24
C PRO A 337 -4.09 -19.10 9.22
N VAL A 338 -4.28 -17.84 9.63
CA VAL A 338 -3.21 -16.82 9.70
C VAL A 338 -2.14 -17.22 10.70
N ILE A 339 -2.55 -17.61 11.92
CA ILE A 339 -1.64 -18.10 12.97
C ILE A 339 -0.84 -19.29 12.47
N ALA A 340 -1.51 -20.27 11.85
CA ALA A 340 -0.86 -21.46 11.32
C ALA A 340 0.18 -21.11 10.24
N SER A 341 -0.12 -20.19 9.34
CA SER A 341 0.80 -19.77 8.27
C SER A 341 2.00 -18.99 8.82
N VAL A 342 1.80 -18.08 9.78
CA VAL A 342 2.90 -17.38 10.46
C VAL A 342 3.78 -18.37 11.24
N ALA A 343 3.18 -19.31 11.96
CA ALA A 343 3.93 -20.33 12.71
C ALA A 343 4.78 -21.25 11.81
N ARG A 344 4.30 -21.52 10.57
CA ARG A 344 5.09 -22.24 9.54
C ARG A 344 6.11 -21.37 8.83
N GLY A 345 6.13 -20.06 9.09
CA GLY A 345 7.06 -19.12 8.45
C GLY A 345 6.71 -18.83 6.99
N GLU A 346 5.46 -19.02 6.57
CA GLU A 346 5.02 -18.77 5.18
C GLU A 346 5.08 -17.28 4.83
N TYR A 347 4.77 -16.40 5.80
CA TYR A 347 5.00 -14.95 5.75
C TYR A 347 5.27 -14.42 7.16
N ASP A 348 5.63 -13.14 7.29
CA ASP A 348 6.19 -12.60 8.53
C ASP A 348 5.26 -11.61 9.23
N LEU A 349 4.49 -10.83 8.49
CA LEU A 349 3.65 -9.76 9.00
C LEU A 349 2.21 -9.93 8.53
N VAL A 350 1.28 -9.46 9.36
CA VAL A 350 -0.17 -9.51 9.14
C VAL A 350 -0.72 -8.10 9.04
N GLY A 351 -1.08 -7.70 7.84
CA GLY A 351 -1.63 -6.38 7.56
C GLY A 351 -3.13 -6.32 7.85
N VAL A 352 -3.52 -5.51 8.81
CA VAL A 352 -4.90 -5.28 9.22
C VAL A 352 -5.37 -3.93 8.68
N ALA A 353 -6.31 -3.95 7.74
CA ALA A 353 -6.84 -2.74 7.12
C ALA A 353 -8.12 -2.26 7.82
N ARG A 354 -9.29 -2.46 7.21
CA ARG A 354 -10.59 -1.93 7.66
C ARG A 354 -10.93 -2.29 9.11
N THR A 355 -10.53 -3.47 9.57
CA THR A 355 -10.70 -3.88 10.97
C THR A 355 -10.04 -2.89 11.92
N SER A 356 -8.85 -2.37 11.60
CA SER A 356 -8.16 -1.37 12.42
C SER A 356 -8.87 -0.01 12.46
N LEU A 357 -9.72 0.30 11.47
CA LEU A 357 -10.58 1.49 11.50
C LEU A 357 -11.75 1.31 12.47
N ASN A 358 -12.33 0.12 12.45
CA ASN A 358 -13.48 -0.25 13.28
C ASN A 358 -13.09 -0.53 14.73
N ASP A 359 -11.92 -1.15 14.91
CA ASP A 359 -11.38 -1.54 16.22
C ASP A 359 -9.87 -1.22 16.30
N PRO A 360 -9.50 -0.03 16.79
CA PRO A 360 -8.09 0.33 16.94
C PRO A 360 -7.34 -0.58 17.93
N ALA A 361 -8.02 -1.29 18.83
CA ALA A 361 -7.43 -2.21 19.80
C ALA A 361 -7.50 -3.69 19.34
N PHE A 362 -7.67 -3.96 18.05
CA PHE A 362 -7.80 -5.32 17.50
C PHE A 362 -6.68 -6.27 17.97
N PRO A 363 -5.36 -5.94 17.87
CA PRO A 363 -4.30 -6.83 18.36
C PRO A 363 -4.38 -7.10 19.87
N HIS A 364 -4.65 -6.07 20.68
CA HIS A 364 -4.85 -6.23 22.13
C HIS A 364 -5.97 -7.23 22.45
N LYS A 365 -7.12 -7.12 21.78
CA LYS A 365 -8.27 -8.02 21.98
C LYS A 365 -7.97 -9.45 21.54
N ILE A 366 -7.21 -9.63 20.47
CA ILE A 366 -6.77 -10.96 20.06
C ILE A 366 -5.88 -11.59 21.13
N ARG A 367 -5.00 -10.81 21.76
CA ARG A 367 -4.11 -11.28 22.82
C ARG A 367 -4.86 -11.60 24.12
N SER A 368 -5.80 -10.71 24.53
CA SER A 368 -6.57 -10.86 25.77
C SER A 368 -7.76 -11.82 25.66
N GLY A 369 -8.17 -12.17 24.43
CA GLY A 369 -9.38 -12.99 24.20
C GLY A 369 -10.68 -12.20 24.36
N GLU A 370 -10.63 -10.87 24.29
CA GLU A 370 -11.81 -10.02 24.36
C GLU A 370 -12.66 -10.10 23.08
N PRO A 371 -13.98 -9.82 23.17
CA PRO A 371 -14.85 -9.79 22.00
C PRO A 371 -14.42 -8.73 20.98
N LEU A 372 -14.50 -9.08 19.69
CA LEU A 372 -14.30 -8.14 18.60
C LEU A 372 -15.43 -7.11 18.53
N VAL A 373 -15.12 -5.88 18.12
CA VAL A 373 -16.14 -4.85 17.88
C VAL A 373 -16.94 -5.21 16.63
N PRO A 374 -18.29 -5.25 16.70
CA PRO A 374 -19.14 -5.44 15.52
C PRO A 374 -18.82 -4.39 14.44
N TRP A 375 -18.93 -4.78 13.17
CA TRP A 375 -18.64 -3.87 12.06
C TRP A 375 -19.59 -2.66 12.06
N ASN A 376 -19.04 -1.45 12.05
CA ASN A 376 -19.79 -0.18 12.10
C ASN A 376 -19.88 0.56 10.76
N GLY A 377 -19.38 -0.04 9.66
CA GLY A 377 -19.39 0.59 8.35
C GLY A 377 -18.18 1.50 8.08
N ALA A 378 -17.15 1.50 8.94
CA ALA A 378 -15.96 2.33 8.77
C ALA A 378 -15.30 2.14 7.39
N ARG A 379 -15.06 3.26 6.68
CA ARG A 379 -14.50 3.24 5.33
C ARG A 379 -13.15 3.97 5.27
N PRO A 380 -12.18 3.50 4.44
CA PRO A 380 -10.87 4.12 4.33
C PRO A 380 -10.91 5.62 3.99
N THR A 381 -11.85 6.03 3.15
CA THR A 381 -11.95 7.40 2.60
C THR A 381 -12.71 8.42 3.46
N HIS A 382 -13.16 8.05 4.67
CA HIS A 382 -13.95 8.92 5.54
C HIS A 382 -13.14 9.38 6.74
N GLY A 383 -12.42 10.50 6.64
CA GLY A 383 -11.82 11.23 7.77
C GLY A 383 -11.09 10.36 8.82
N VAL A 384 -10.67 10.98 9.91
CA VAL A 384 -9.92 10.32 11.01
C VAL A 384 -10.74 10.16 12.29
N GLY A 385 -12.01 10.50 12.26
CA GLY A 385 -12.90 10.62 13.41
C GLY A 385 -13.54 9.32 13.90
N SER A 386 -12.98 8.15 13.64
CA SER A 386 -13.48 6.87 14.22
C SER A 386 -12.38 6.05 14.82
#